data_303b72506d23f3d21528cfb9758e106e
#
_entry.id   303b72506d23f3d21528cfb9758e106e
#
_cell.length_a   1.000
_cell.length_b   1.000
_cell.length_c   1.000
_cell.angle_alpha   90.00
_cell.angle_beta   90.00
_cell.angle_gamma   90.00
#
_symmetry.space_group_name_H-M   'P 1'
#
loop_
_entity.id
_entity.type
_entity.pdbx_description
1 polymer ?
#
loop_
_entity_poly.entity_id
_entity_poly.type
_entity_poly.pdbx_seq_one_letter_code
_entity_poly.pdbx_strand_id
1 'polypeptide(L)'
;IHERLVGSEMCIRDSPRSGLALKYGITLANAPGTIDSDYRGPLGIILLNVGSDDFTVSHGDRIAQMVVSPVLQADFSLVDSLSPTIRSDGGFGSTGEK
;
A
#
# COMPACT_ATOMS: atom_id res chain seq x y z
N ILE A 1 1.58 -2.66 19.11
CA ILE A 1 1.09 -3.92 18.55
C ILE A 1 2.26 -4.87 18.37
N HIS A 2 2.21 -5.98 19.07
CA HIS A 2 3.23 -7.02 18.96
C HIS A 2 2.75 -8.14 18.06
N GLU A 3 2.57 -7.82 16.79
CA GLU A 3 2.27 -8.85 15.82
C GLU A 3 3.57 -9.41 15.26
N ARG A 4 3.70 -10.71 15.36
CA ARG A 4 4.81 -11.43 14.78
C ARG A 4 4.39 -11.99 13.43
N LEU A 5 4.98 -11.46 12.38
CA LEU A 5 4.83 -12.05 11.06
C LEU A 5 5.62 -13.35 11.04
N VAL A 6 4.92 -14.45 10.79
CA VAL A 6 5.51 -15.77 10.70
C VAL A 6 5.93 -16.03 9.27
N GLY A 7 7.23 -16.21 9.06
CA GLY A 7 7.80 -16.46 7.75
C GLY A 7 8.22 -15.18 7.02
N SER A 8 9.21 -15.31 6.15
CA SER A 8 9.76 -14.23 5.34
C SER A 8 8.87 -13.84 4.17
N GLU A 9 7.75 -14.53 3.97
CA GLU A 9 6.86 -14.41 2.82
C GLU A 9 5.61 -13.59 3.10
N MET A 10 5.52 -12.99 4.29
CA MET A 10 4.37 -12.19 4.70
C MET A 10 4.78 -10.73 4.85
N CYS A 11 3.91 -9.82 4.45
CA CYS A 11 4.07 -8.41 4.74
C CYS A 11 2.77 -7.81 5.25
N ILE A 12 2.88 -6.66 5.92
CA ILE A 12 1.74 -5.84 6.30
C ILE A 12 1.67 -4.68 5.33
N ARG A 13 0.44 -4.40 4.86
CA ARG A 13 0.16 -3.16 4.15
C ARG A 13 -0.79 -2.31 4.97
N ASP A 14 -0.50 -1.03 5.07
CA ASP A 14 -1.42 -0.07 5.62
C ASP A 14 -2.15 0.68 4.52
N SER A 15 -3.40 0.99 4.76
CA SER A 15 -4.25 1.68 3.80
C SER A 15 -5.22 2.62 4.51
N PRO A 16 -5.73 3.64 3.80
CA PRO A 16 -6.67 4.57 4.40
C PRO A 16 -8.04 3.93 4.62
N ARG A 17 -8.83 4.55 5.46
CA ARG A 17 -10.23 4.18 5.68
C ARG A 17 -11.10 4.97 4.71
N SER A 18 -11.98 4.26 3.99
CA SER A 18 -12.82 4.86 2.97
C SER A 18 -13.75 5.95 3.51
N GLY A 19 -14.29 5.77 4.72
CA GLY A 19 -15.16 6.75 5.33
C GLY A 19 -14.45 8.06 5.67
N LEU A 20 -13.22 7.98 6.19
CA LEU A 20 -12.43 9.17 6.48
C LEU A 20 -12.00 9.87 5.20
N ALA A 21 -11.64 9.10 4.19
CA ALA A 21 -11.27 9.67 2.89
C ALA A 21 -12.45 10.40 2.25
N LEU A 22 -13.61 9.77 2.22
CA LEU A 22 -14.79 10.34 1.57
C LEU A 22 -15.32 11.57 2.30
N LYS A 23 -15.46 11.50 3.63
CA LYS A 23 -16.10 12.58 4.41
C LYS A 23 -15.15 13.73 4.72
N TYR A 24 -13.90 13.44 5.00
CA TYR A 24 -12.96 14.43 5.55
C TYR A 24 -11.72 14.63 4.70
N GLY A 25 -11.52 13.83 3.67
CA GLY A 25 -10.32 13.89 2.86
C GLY A 25 -9.06 13.39 3.58
N ILE A 26 -9.22 12.48 4.54
CA ILE A 26 -8.09 11.93 5.29
C ILE A 26 -7.63 10.64 4.63
N THR A 27 -6.38 10.61 4.26
CA THR A 27 -5.74 9.46 3.63
C THR A 27 -4.34 9.25 4.20
N LEU A 28 -3.59 8.33 3.61
CA LEU A 28 -2.20 8.10 3.95
C LEU A 28 -1.32 8.62 2.82
N ALA A 29 -0.29 9.39 3.17
CA ALA A 29 0.59 10.01 2.19
C ALA A 29 1.36 8.98 1.36
N ASN A 30 1.62 7.80 1.93
CA ASN A 30 2.35 6.70 1.29
C ASN A 30 1.45 5.51 0.95
N ALA A 31 0.15 5.71 0.77
CA ALA A 31 -0.79 4.61 0.52
C ALA A 31 -0.57 3.95 -0.85
N PRO A 32 -0.56 2.62 -0.94
CA PRO A 32 -0.51 1.69 0.19
C PRO A 32 0.90 1.63 0.79
N GLY A 33 1.00 1.78 2.10
CA GLY A 33 2.27 1.61 2.80
C GLY A 33 2.60 0.13 2.94
N THR A 34 3.88 -0.19 2.92
CA THR A 34 4.33 -1.57 3.07
C THR A 34 5.25 -1.67 4.28
N ILE A 35 4.98 -2.64 5.12
CA ILE A 35 5.80 -2.94 6.29
C ILE A 35 6.38 -4.33 6.09
N ASP A 36 7.69 -4.39 5.97
CA ASP A 36 8.40 -5.62 5.68
C ASP A 36 8.32 -6.62 6.82
N SER A 37 8.44 -7.89 6.49
CA SER A 37 8.34 -8.97 7.47
C SER A 37 9.44 -8.93 8.53
N ASP A 38 10.57 -8.32 8.24
CA ASP A 38 11.71 -8.20 9.16
C ASP A 38 11.70 -6.91 9.98
N TYR A 39 10.73 -6.02 9.76
CA TYR A 39 10.60 -4.81 10.55
C TYR A 39 10.13 -5.13 11.97
N ARG A 40 10.78 -4.53 12.97
CA ARG A 40 10.49 -4.74 14.39
C ARG A 40 10.22 -3.46 15.17
N GLY A 41 10.17 -2.33 14.48
CA GLY A 41 9.88 -1.05 15.10
C GLY A 41 8.39 -0.81 15.30
N PRO A 42 8.01 0.31 15.90
CA PRO A 42 6.61 0.68 16.03
C PRO A 42 5.99 1.03 14.68
N LEU A 43 4.70 0.76 14.53
CA LEU A 43 3.95 1.15 13.34
C LEU A 43 3.63 2.63 13.39
N GLY A 44 4.08 3.35 12.37
CA GLY A 44 3.74 4.75 12.18
C GLY A 44 2.79 4.90 11.00
N ILE A 45 1.78 5.74 11.15
CA ILE A 45 0.84 6.05 10.09
C ILE A 45 1.06 7.50 9.66
N ILE A 46 1.31 7.71 8.37
CA ILE A 46 1.56 9.03 7.79
C ILE A 46 0.24 9.54 7.22
N LEU A 47 -0.49 10.30 8.00
CA LEU A 47 -1.76 10.87 7.58
C LEU A 47 -1.56 12.09 6.69
N LEU A 48 -2.42 12.22 5.71
CA LEU A 48 -2.51 13.38 4.84
C LEU A 48 -3.96 13.88 4.82
N ASN A 49 -4.13 15.17 5.05
CA ASN A 49 -5.43 15.83 4.97
C ASN A 49 -5.52 16.63 3.67
N VAL A 50 -6.29 16.12 2.72
CA VAL A 50 -6.56 16.81 1.45
C VAL A 50 -7.94 17.46 1.45
N GLY A 51 -8.64 17.42 2.58
CA GLY A 51 -9.92 18.08 2.75
C GLY A 51 -9.77 19.57 3.04
N SER A 52 -10.88 20.24 3.22
CA SER A 52 -10.93 21.69 3.46
C SER A 52 -10.94 22.05 4.95
N ASP A 53 -11.23 21.09 5.83
CA ASP A 53 -11.39 21.34 7.25
C ASP A 53 -10.29 20.66 8.07
N ASP A 54 -10.01 21.22 9.23
CA ASP A 54 -9.14 20.58 10.20
C ASP A 54 -9.73 19.25 10.64
N PHE A 55 -8.85 18.30 10.89
CA PHE A 55 -9.24 16.98 11.38
C PHE A 55 -8.43 16.65 12.62
N THR A 56 -9.12 16.35 13.71
CA THR A 56 -8.48 16.00 14.99
C THR A 56 -8.49 14.50 15.19
N VAL A 57 -7.29 13.95 15.44
CA VAL A 57 -7.11 12.53 15.80
C VAL A 57 -7.05 12.44 17.31
N SER A 58 -7.92 11.63 17.89
CA SER A 58 -7.95 11.35 19.31
C SER A 58 -7.49 9.93 19.59
N HIS A 59 -7.02 9.69 20.82
CA HIS A 59 -6.60 8.36 21.22
C HIS A 59 -7.76 7.36 21.04
N GLY A 60 -7.45 6.23 20.42
CA GLY A 60 -8.45 5.19 20.14
C GLY A 60 -9.16 5.34 18.79
N ASP A 61 -8.94 6.43 18.08
CA ASP A 61 -9.55 6.60 16.76
C ASP A 61 -8.97 5.60 15.74
N ARG A 62 -9.85 5.14 14.87
CA ARG A 62 -9.45 4.27 13.75
C ARG A 62 -9.07 5.12 12.57
N ILE A 63 -7.79 5.23 12.30
CA ILE A 63 -7.27 6.14 11.27
C ILE A 63 -6.78 5.44 10.01
N ALA A 64 -6.56 4.14 10.08
CA ALA A 64 -6.04 3.34 8.98
C ALA A 64 -6.45 1.88 9.14
N GLN A 65 -6.17 1.08 8.15
CA GLN A 65 -6.36 -0.37 8.21
C GLN A 65 -5.06 -1.07 7.89
N MET A 66 -4.93 -2.24 8.46
CA MET A 66 -3.75 -3.09 8.32
C MET A 66 -4.18 -4.40 7.65
N VAL A 67 -3.49 -4.76 6.58
CA VAL A 67 -3.74 -6.00 5.84
C VAL A 67 -2.47 -6.82 5.84
N VAL A 68 -2.57 -8.05 6.31
CA VAL A 68 -1.46 -9.02 6.25
C VAL A 68 -1.66 -9.88 5.02
N SER A 69 -0.65 -9.95 4.17
CA SER A 69 -0.76 -10.74 2.95
C SER A 69 0.56 -11.45 2.64
N PRO A 70 0.50 -12.59 1.93
CA PRO A 70 1.71 -13.23 1.44
C PRO A 70 2.38 -12.39 0.36
N VAL A 71 3.69 -12.49 0.28
CA VAL A 71 4.51 -11.77 -0.68
C VAL A 71 5.36 -12.75 -1.45
N LEU A 72 5.42 -12.59 -2.75
CA LEU A 72 6.35 -13.28 -3.61
C LEU A 72 7.58 -12.41 -3.85
N GLN A 73 8.75 -13.01 -3.76
CA GLN A 73 9.98 -12.35 -4.16
C GLN A 73 10.28 -12.71 -5.61
N ALA A 74 10.60 -11.68 -6.40
CA ALA A 74 10.97 -11.87 -7.80
C ALA A 74 12.48 -11.99 -7.91
N ASP A 75 12.92 -12.96 -8.70
CA ASP A 75 14.30 -13.03 -9.15
C ASP A 75 14.40 -12.38 -10.52
N PHE A 76 15.30 -11.40 -10.64
CA PHE A 76 15.50 -10.69 -11.90
C PHE A 76 16.70 -11.29 -12.64
N SER A 77 16.48 -11.60 -13.90
CA SER A 77 17.54 -12.03 -14.81
C SER A 77 17.74 -10.98 -15.90
N LEU A 78 18.99 -10.61 -16.12
CA LEU A 78 19.33 -9.73 -17.22
C LEU A 78 19.31 -10.55 -18.51
N VAL A 79 18.50 -10.11 -19.48
CA VAL A 79 18.35 -10.78 -20.77
C VAL A 79 18.48 -9.75 -21.89
N ASP A 80 18.84 -10.22 -23.10
CA ASP A 80 18.95 -9.35 -24.27
C ASP A 80 17.59 -8.96 -24.85
N SER A 81 16.60 -9.81 -24.67
CA SER A 81 15.22 -9.55 -25.13
C SER A 81 14.23 -10.26 -24.25
N LEU A 82 13.01 -9.74 -24.21
CA LEU A 82 11.91 -10.34 -23.46
C LEU A 82 11.13 -11.29 -24.35
N SER A 83 10.53 -12.32 -23.74
CA SER A 83 9.64 -13.22 -24.46
C SER A 83 8.41 -12.47 -24.97
N PRO A 84 7.92 -12.80 -26.18
CA PRO A 84 6.76 -12.10 -26.74
C PRO A 84 5.46 -12.44 -26.01
N THR A 85 4.58 -11.46 -25.97
CA THR A 85 3.19 -11.62 -25.47
C THR A 85 2.24 -10.94 -26.44
N ILE A 86 0.95 -11.20 -26.28
CA ILE A 86 -0.08 -10.54 -27.12
C ILE A 86 -0.04 -9.02 -26.91
N ARG A 87 0.17 -8.57 -25.66
CA ARG A 87 0.25 -7.15 -25.36
C ARG A 87 1.56 -6.53 -25.82
N SER A 88 2.65 -7.29 -25.74
CA SER A 88 4.00 -6.84 -26.05
C SER A 88 4.34 -5.56 -25.26
N ASP A 89 4.77 -4.50 -25.94
CA ASP A 89 5.15 -3.22 -25.33
C ASP A 89 3.98 -2.23 -25.18
N GLY A 90 2.76 -2.68 -25.44
CA GLY A 90 1.58 -1.84 -25.30
C GLY A 90 1.35 -1.40 -23.85
N GLY A 91 1.25 -0.11 -23.65
CA GLY A 91 1.00 0.49 -22.36
C GLY A 91 0.28 1.84 -22.53
N PHE A 92 0.09 2.55 -21.43
CA PHE A 92 -0.42 3.91 -21.41
C PHE A 92 -1.67 4.12 -22.28
N GLY A 93 -2.69 3.27 -22.11
CA GLY A 93 -3.93 3.39 -22.84
C GLY A 93 -3.96 2.61 -24.16
N SER A 94 -3.00 1.72 -24.39
CA SER A 94 -2.94 0.91 -25.62
C SER A 94 -4.17 0.02 -25.83
N THR A 95 -4.90 -0.32 -24.76
CA THR A 95 -6.13 -1.10 -24.83
C THR A 95 -7.38 -0.23 -25.04
N GLY A 96 -7.23 1.07 -25.14
CA GLY A 96 -8.30 2.04 -25.29
C GLY A 96 -8.63 2.78 -24.01
N GLU A 97 -9.16 3.99 -24.14
CA GLU A 97 -9.53 4.83 -22.99
C GLU A 97 -11.01 4.71 -22.64
N LYS A 98 -11.76 3.93 -23.39
CA LYS A 98 -13.21 3.72 -23.18
C LYS A 98 -13.58 2.28 -23.35
#